data_5c9a7d1c004ca79295807f9f6a890ac1
#
_entry.id   5c9a7d1c004ca79295807f9f6a890ac1
#
_cell.length_a   1.000
_cell.length_b   1.000
_cell.length_c   1.000
_cell.angle_alpha   90.00
_cell.angle_beta   90.00
_cell.angle_gamma   90.00
#
_symmetry.space_group_name_H-M   'P 1'
#
loop_
_entity.id
_entity.type
_entity.pdbx_description
1 polymer ?
#
loop_
_entity_poly.entity_id
_entity_poly.type
_entity_poly.pdbx_seq_one_letter_code
_entity_poly.pdbx_strand_id
1 'polypeptide(L)'
;MRVLLLFCLCSVILASAPAFAQTTPNDGDWKSNSATLKNTEEGDVMIRVGDIDNLGFGFPQGFNPFTGRATEIHPYPWQAKKEDVPGLDRITVGSMFGKKIQQCGGDGYSVSSPARPTPIEMPLAAAKGVKVTGAMLTMFVDDFQATNLCSKYMAYINGKRFAHLENVLNSLNQSGPIGKFISVRIPPELLEVLNSSTLSVKIDDTTGAADGFAIDFIKLLINPKPILYQNSISGYVHDRETGESIVGATVMVRGFGETTSDADGKFTLTGLPIGLSVVEANFTGYQSGSEVFDVIQDEHADERTIYLTKAKAVTFQNKQVQVGEAITLKNIQFNVSSAELLSEGKTELNKLVTFMTENPRIEIELSGHTSSEGSPESNTRLSQARVQSCKNYLLTKGIDEGRISAIGYGPSKPIADNSTEEGRMKNRRVELRIVKM
;
A
#
# COMPACT_ATOMS: atom_id res chain seq x y z
N MET A 1 6.44 -22.12 -76.53
CA MET A 1 6.81 -21.03 -75.59
C MET A 1 6.26 -21.44 -74.22
N ARG A 2 7.10 -22.08 -73.41
CA ARG A 2 6.72 -22.55 -72.05
C ARG A 2 7.17 -21.47 -71.05
N VAL A 3 6.21 -20.85 -70.35
CA VAL A 3 6.47 -19.92 -69.27
C VAL A 3 6.68 -20.71 -67.95
N LEU A 4 7.87 -20.62 -67.40
CA LEU A 4 8.25 -21.22 -66.14
C LEU A 4 7.86 -20.23 -65.03
N LEU A 5 6.85 -20.59 -64.21
CA LEU A 5 6.54 -19.84 -62.95
C LEU A 5 7.48 -20.34 -61.87
N LEU A 6 8.36 -19.44 -61.41
CA LEU A 6 9.19 -19.64 -60.21
C LEU A 6 8.34 -19.30 -58.97
N PHE A 7 7.99 -20.29 -58.16
CA PHE A 7 7.44 -20.06 -56.82
C PHE A 7 8.60 -19.80 -55.87
N CYS A 8 8.70 -18.57 -55.39
CA CYS A 8 9.59 -18.21 -54.30
C CYS A 8 8.90 -18.60 -52.98
N LEU A 9 9.33 -19.71 -52.35
CA LEU A 9 8.97 -20.06 -51.01
C LEU A 9 9.73 -19.11 -50.04
N CYS A 10 9.08 -18.08 -49.55
CA CYS A 10 9.54 -17.35 -48.35
C CYS A 10 9.24 -18.20 -47.11
N SER A 11 10.23 -18.94 -46.65
CA SER A 11 10.21 -19.54 -45.30
C SER A 11 10.28 -18.44 -44.25
N VAL A 12 9.12 -18.12 -43.68
CA VAL A 12 9.04 -17.31 -42.47
C VAL A 12 9.62 -18.15 -41.32
N ILE A 13 10.87 -17.89 -40.95
CA ILE A 13 11.44 -18.38 -39.70
C ILE A 13 10.73 -17.60 -38.59
N LEU A 14 9.70 -18.20 -38.01
CA LEU A 14 9.19 -17.81 -36.71
C LEU A 14 10.29 -18.08 -35.70
N ALA A 15 11.09 -17.04 -35.39
CA ALA A 15 11.94 -17.03 -34.20
C ALA A 15 10.99 -17.15 -33.01
N SER A 16 10.88 -18.36 -32.46
CA SER A 16 10.30 -18.54 -31.13
C SER A 16 11.09 -17.66 -30.17
N ALA A 17 10.46 -16.64 -29.60
CA ALA A 17 11.01 -15.94 -28.47
C ALA A 17 11.44 -17.00 -27.42
N PRO A 18 12.60 -16.87 -26.79
CA PRO A 18 12.97 -17.78 -25.73
C PRO A 18 11.86 -17.75 -24.69
N ALA A 19 11.23 -18.90 -24.45
CA ALA A 19 10.36 -19.07 -23.30
C ALA A 19 11.25 -18.76 -22.08
N PHE A 20 11.02 -17.60 -21.43
CA PHE A 20 11.61 -17.33 -20.13
C PHE A 20 11.14 -18.46 -19.23
N ALA A 21 12.04 -19.33 -18.84
CA ALA A 21 11.78 -20.32 -17.82
C ALA A 21 11.29 -19.54 -16.59
N GLN A 22 10.02 -19.75 -16.21
CA GLN A 22 9.48 -19.21 -14.98
C GLN A 22 10.35 -19.73 -13.83
N THR A 23 11.23 -18.89 -13.33
CA THR A 23 12.02 -19.23 -12.15
C THR A 23 11.10 -19.08 -10.97
N THR A 24 10.68 -20.20 -10.40
CA THR A 24 10.04 -20.22 -9.08
C THR A 24 11.01 -19.56 -8.09
N PRO A 25 10.57 -18.60 -7.27
CA PRO A 25 11.44 -18.02 -6.25
C PRO A 25 12.03 -19.13 -5.39
N ASN A 26 13.31 -19.03 -5.06
CA ASN A 26 13.90 -19.91 -4.09
C ASN A 26 13.49 -19.45 -2.69
N ASP A 27 12.37 -19.96 -2.20
CA ASP A 27 11.82 -19.66 -0.87
C ASP A 27 12.17 -20.74 0.16
N GLY A 28 13.13 -21.58 -0.14
CA GLY A 28 13.52 -22.71 0.67
C GLY A 28 12.63 -23.94 0.45
N ASP A 29 12.59 -24.84 1.43
CA ASP A 29 11.65 -25.96 1.41
C ASP A 29 10.22 -25.47 1.70
N TRP A 30 9.32 -25.64 0.75
CA TRP A 30 7.92 -25.20 0.84
C TRP A 30 7.13 -25.89 1.96
N LYS A 31 7.54 -27.07 2.39
CA LYS A 31 6.92 -27.80 3.50
C LYS A 31 7.43 -27.37 4.87
N SER A 32 8.44 -26.51 4.90
CA SER A 32 9.01 -26.00 6.14
C SER A 32 8.25 -24.77 6.60
N ASN A 33 7.86 -24.74 7.87
CA ASN A 33 7.12 -23.61 8.47
C ASN A 33 7.93 -22.31 8.57
N SER A 34 9.17 -22.31 8.13
CA SER A 34 9.99 -21.10 8.03
C SER A 34 11.17 -21.33 7.10
N ALA A 35 11.65 -20.25 6.49
CA ALA A 35 12.88 -20.23 5.73
C ALA A 35 13.62 -18.91 5.93
N THR A 36 14.96 -18.97 5.90
CA THR A 36 15.81 -17.78 5.94
C THR A 36 16.95 -17.96 4.97
N LEU A 37 17.00 -17.13 3.94
CA LEU A 37 17.98 -17.18 2.86
C LEU A 37 18.70 -15.83 2.72
N LYS A 38 19.94 -15.86 2.26
CA LYS A 38 20.75 -14.67 1.96
C LYS A 38 21.13 -14.64 0.49
N ASN A 39 21.27 -13.41 -0.03
CA ASN A 39 21.71 -13.17 -1.42
C ASN A 39 20.85 -13.92 -2.45
N THR A 40 19.53 -13.89 -2.26
CA THR A 40 18.55 -14.45 -3.20
C THR A 40 18.47 -13.59 -4.47
N GLU A 41 17.81 -14.10 -5.50
CA GLU A 41 17.50 -13.31 -6.70
C GLU A 41 16.55 -12.16 -6.38
N GLU A 42 15.71 -12.29 -5.34
CA GLU A 42 14.68 -11.31 -4.95
C GLU A 42 15.17 -10.25 -3.96
N GLY A 43 16.19 -10.54 -3.14
CA GLY A 43 16.69 -9.61 -2.13
C GLY A 43 17.98 -10.05 -1.45
N ASP A 44 18.55 -9.17 -0.64
CA ASP A 44 19.78 -9.49 0.12
C ASP A 44 19.49 -10.49 1.25
N VAL A 45 18.32 -10.38 1.87
CA VAL A 45 17.83 -11.33 2.87
C VAL A 45 16.34 -11.60 2.62
N MET A 46 15.98 -12.86 2.66
CA MET A 46 14.60 -13.34 2.67
C MET A 46 14.35 -14.09 3.98
N ILE A 47 13.26 -13.75 4.64
CA ILE A 47 12.77 -14.42 5.84
C ILE A 47 11.30 -14.75 5.62
N ARG A 48 10.94 -16.03 5.71
CA ARG A 48 9.58 -16.53 5.57
C ARG A 48 9.13 -17.21 6.86
N VAL A 49 7.86 -16.98 7.22
CA VAL A 49 7.12 -17.69 8.28
C VAL A 49 5.82 -18.22 7.66
N GLY A 50 5.42 -19.41 8.02
CA GLY A 50 4.40 -20.21 7.34
C GLY A 50 5.01 -21.09 6.26
N ASP A 51 4.44 -22.26 6.01
CA ASP A 51 4.75 -23.11 4.86
C ASP A 51 3.96 -22.66 3.62
N ILE A 52 4.16 -23.32 2.51
CA ILE A 52 3.55 -22.92 1.22
C ILE A 52 2.72 -24.11 0.75
N ASP A 53 1.51 -24.22 1.30
CA ASP A 53 0.66 -25.37 1.00
C ASP A 53 -0.82 -25.01 0.79
N ASN A 54 -1.15 -23.71 0.67
CA ASN A 54 -2.52 -23.23 0.59
C ASN A 54 -3.34 -23.61 1.84
N LEU A 55 -2.82 -23.30 3.01
CA LEU A 55 -3.47 -23.56 4.31
C LEU A 55 -3.81 -25.03 4.54
N GLY A 56 -3.01 -25.97 4.00
CA GLY A 56 -3.25 -27.39 4.06
C GLY A 56 -4.29 -27.93 3.08
N PHE A 57 -4.88 -27.08 2.22
CA PHE A 57 -5.78 -27.55 1.14
C PHE A 57 -5.01 -28.10 -0.07
N GLY A 58 -3.75 -27.69 -0.21
CA GLY A 58 -2.93 -27.92 -1.39
C GLY A 58 -3.32 -26.98 -2.55
N PHE A 59 -2.34 -26.64 -3.36
CA PHE A 59 -2.60 -25.90 -4.60
C PHE A 59 -3.09 -26.84 -5.71
N PRO A 60 -3.94 -26.36 -6.64
CA PRO A 60 -4.26 -27.10 -7.85
C PRO A 60 -3.00 -27.49 -8.63
N GLN A 61 -3.06 -28.58 -9.38
CA GLN A 61 -1.92 -29.03 -10.18
C GLN A 61 -1.45 -27.92 -11.14
N GLY A 62 -0.19 -27.55 -11.07
CA GLY A 62 0.42 -26.49 -11.88
C GLY A 62 0.14 -25.07 -11.39
N PHE A 63 -0.54 -24.89 -10.27
CA PHE A 63 -0.69 -23.58 -9.64
C PHE A 63 0.62 -23.17 -8.94
N ASN A 64 1.00 -21.91 -9.12
CA ASN A 64 2.12 -21.30 -8.43
C ASN A 64 1.62 -20.00 -7.76
N PRO A 65 1.63 -19.90 -6.41
CA PRO A 65 1.16 -18.72 -5.69
C PRO A 65 1.98 -17.46 -6.02
N PHE A 66 3.21 -17.63 -6.49
CA PHE A 66 4.11 -16.52 -6.84
C PHE A 66 3.87 -15.95 -8.26
N THR A 67 2.82 -16.35 -8.93
CA THR A 67 2.41 -15.72 -10.21
C THR A 67 1.47 -14.53 -10.00
N GLY A 68 0.98 -14.29 -8.79
CA GLY A 68 -0.04 -13.27 -8.50
C GLY A 68 -1.47 -13.72 -8.77
N ARG A 69 -1.68 -14.95 -9.29
CA ARG A 69 -3.02 -15.49 -9.50
C ARG A 69 -3.71 -15.81 -8.18
N ALA A 70 -5.02 -15.58 -8.12
CA ALA A 70 -5.86 -16.06 -7.04
C ALA A 70 -6.11 -17.57 -7.16
N THR A 71 -6.40 -18.25 -6.05
CA THR A 71 -6.92 -19.60 -6.07
C THR A 71 -8.38 -19.64 -6.53
N GLU A 72 -8.89 -20.83 -6.83
CA GLU A 72 -10.33 -21.05 -6.86
C GLU A 72 -10.91 -20.97 -5.44
N ILE A 73 -12.24 -20.79 -5.34
CA ILE A 73 -12.94 -20.84 -4.04
C ILE A 73 -12.81 -22.25 -3.49
N HIS A 74 -12.37 -22.37 -2.26
CA HIS A 74 -12.25 -23.64 -1.57
C HIS A 74 -13.26 -23.79 -0.43
N PRO A 75 -13.41 -25.01 0.15
CA PRO A 75 -14.40 -25.26 1.21
C PRO A 75 -14.16 -24.40 2.45
N TYR A 76 -15.24 -23.98 3.07
CA TYR A 76 -15.28 -23.22 4.30
C TYR A 76 -16.30 -23.86 5.28
N PRO A 77 -16.13 -23.81 6.62
CA PRO A 77 -14.98 -23.28 7.36
C PRO A 77 -13.77 -24.21 7.34
N TRP A 78 -12.59 -23.64 7.44
CA TRP A 78 -11.37 -24.43 7.59
C TRP A 78 -11.35 -25.11 8.95
N GLN A 79 -11.08 -26.40 8.94
CA GLN A 79 -10.83 -27.11 10.17
C GLN A 79 -9.33 -27.34 10.32
N ALA A 80 -8.75 -26.77 11.39
CA ALA A 80 -7.37 -27.06 11.74
C ALA A 80 -7.22 -28.59 11.91
N LYS A 81 -6.23 -29.18 11.23
CA LYS A 81 -5.87 -30.58 11.45
C LYS A 81 -5.14 -30.69 12.78
N LYS A 82 -5.18 -31.89 13.36
CA LYS A 82 -4.55 -32.15 14.68
C LYS A 82 -3.02 -31.97 14.63
N GLU A 83 -2.44 -32.13 13.45
CA GLU A 83 -1.02 -31.99 13.11
C GLU A 83 -0.60 -30.55 12.88
N ASP A 84 -1.55 -29.64 12.65
CA ASP A 84 -1.28 -28.24 12.40
C ASP A 84 -0.66 -27.61 13.65
N VAL A 85 0.53 -27.04 13.51
CA VAL A 85 1.19 -26.33 14.62
C VAL A 85 0.55 -24.95 14.73
N PRO A 86 -0.13 -24.62 15.85
CA PRO A 86 -0.80 -23.35 16.00
C PRO A 86 0.14 -22.16 15.73
N GLY A 87 -0.20 -21.34 14.74
CA GLY A 87 0.52 -20.12 14.40
C GLY A 87 1.72 -20.30 13.46
N LEU A 88 1.94 -21.51 12.90
CA LEU A 88 2.99 -21.78 11.91
C LEU A 88 2.42 -22.31 10.60
N ASP A 89 1.50 -23.26 10.68
CA ASP A 89 0.89 -23.92 9.52
C ASP A 89 -0.24 -23.08 8.91
N ARG A 90 -0.95 -22.36 9.78
CA ARG A 90 -1.97 -21.38 9.42
C ARG A 90 -1.83 -20.19 10.35
N ILE A 91 -1.43 -19.08 9.82
CA ILE A 91 -1.41 -17.85 10.59
C ILE A 91 -2.85 -17.33 10.62
N THR A 92 -3.64 -17.89 11.51
CA THR A 92 -5.02 -17.44 11.71
C THR A 92 -5.01 -16.18 12.55
N VAL A 93 -5.50 -15.09 11.98
CA VAL A 93 -5.68 -13.85 12.73
C VAL A 93 -7.13 -13.72 13.08
N GLY A 94 -7.47 -14.02 14.34
CA GLY A 94 -8.78 -13.74 14.89
C GLY A 94 -8.96 -12.27 15.19
N SER A 95 -10.16 -11.76 15.00
CA SER A 95 -10.55 -10.47 15.54
C SER A 95 -11.37 -10.66 16.83
N MET A 96 -11.43 -9.59 17.64
CA MET A 96 -12.30 -9.61 18.81
C MET A 96 -13.76 -9.58 18.38
N PHE A 97 -14.44 -10.72 18.45
CA PHE A 97 -15.87 -10.82 18.20
C PHE A 97 -16.68 -10.10 19.27
N GLY A 98 -17.28 -8.99 18.88
CA GLY A 98 -18.35 -8.35 19.63
C GLY A 98 -19.73 -8.83 19.12
N LYS A 99 -20.80 -8.46 19.84
CA LYS A 99 -22.19 -8.70 19.44
C LYS A 99 -22.60 -8.10 18.07
N LYS A 100 -21.68 -7.38 17.42
CA LYS A 100 -21.91 -6.71 16.12
C LYS A 100 -21.87 -7.65 14.91
N ILE A 101 -21.32 -8.85 15.03
CA ILE A 101 -21.26 -9.83 13.93
C ILE A 101 -22.65 -10.11 13.35
N GLN A 102 -23.67 -10.16 14.17
CA GLN A 102 -25.05 -10.38 13.72
C GLN A 102 -25.59 -9.30 12.78
N GLN A 103 -25.00 -8.11 12.78
CA GLN A 103 -25.42 -7.00 11.92
C GLN A 103 -24.73 -6.97 10.55
N CYS A 104 -23.53 -7.55 10.43
CA CYS A 104 -22.73 -7.51 9.21
C CYS A 104 -22.64 -8.87 8.50
N GLY A 105 -23.14 -9.96 9.12
CA GLY A 105 -23.15 -11.30 8.55
C GLY A 105 -21.76 -11.94 8.53
N GLY A 106 -21.34 -12.60 9.62
CA GLY A 106 -20.15 -13.46 9.62
C GLY A 106 -20.43 -14.80 8.95
N ASP A 107 -19.43 -15.41 8.35
CA ASP A 107 -19.52 -16.74 7.73
C ASP A 107 -19.33 -17.90 8.74
N GLY A 108 -19.14 -17.59 10.02
CA GLY A 108 -19.06 -18.56 11.11
C GLY A 108 -17.66 -19.03 11.47
N TYR A 109 -16.61 -18.48 10.85
CA TYR A 109 -15.21 -18.80 11.16
C TYR A 109 -14.80 -18.41 12.59
N SER A 110 -15.50 -17.46 13.15
CA SER A 110 -15.32 -16.90 14.49
C SER A 110 -15.27 -17.91 15.64
N VAL A 111 -15.94 -19.04 15.50
CA VAL A 111 -16.09 -20.00 16.59
C VAL A 111 -14.79 -20.74 16.91
N SER A 112 -13.87 -20.83 15.95
CA SER A 112 -12.58 -21.52 16.08
C SER A 112 -11.36 -20.61 16.11
N SER A 113 -11.53 -19.30 15.92
CA SER A 113 -10.43 -18.33 15.93
C SER A 113 -9.97 -17.94 17.33
N PRO A 114 -8.68 -17.62 17.53
CA PRO A 114 -8.21 -17.07 18.79
C PRO A 114 -8.91 -15.74 19.09
N ALA A 115 -9.31 -15.54 20.35
CA ALA A 115 -10.07 -14.37 20.80
C ALA A 115 -9.30 -13.02 20.71
N ARG A 116 -8.04 -13.05 20.32
CA ARG A 116 -7.18 -11.85 20.15
C ARG A 116 -6.18 -12.07 19.03
N PRO A 117 -5.89 -11.04 18.22
CA PRO A 117 -4.86 -11.14 17.20
C PRO A 117 -3.49 -11.36 17.85
N THR A 118 -2.81 -12.41 17.40
CA THR A 118 -1.44 -12.70 17.83
C THR A 118 -0.49 -12.09 16.80
N PRO A 119 0.54 -11.31 17.21
CA PRO A 119 1.55 -10.84 16.29
C PRO A 119 2.29 -12.00 15.63
N ILE A 120 2.62 -11.83 14.35
CA ILE A 120 3.48 -12.73 13.59
C ILE A 120 4.92 -12.30 13.81
N GLU A 121 5.72 -13.18 14.40
CA GLU A 121 7.10 -12.89 14.76
C GLU A 121 8.07 -13.43 13.70
N MET A 122 8.85 -12.54 13.10
CA MET A 122 9.86 -12.86 12.08
C MET A 122 11.27 -12.57 12.63
N PRO A 123 12.11 -13.59 12.91
CA PRO A 123 13.45 -13.39 13.46
C PRO A 123 14.37 -12.65 12.47
N LEU A 124 14.97 -11.54 12.89
CA LEU A 124 15.85 -10.71 12.06
C LEU A 124 17.34 -11.01 12.18
N ALA A 125 17.73 -12.13 12.81
CA ALA A 125 19.14 -12.50 13.02
C ALA A 125 19.96 -12.51 11.71
N ALA A 126 19.36 -12.92 10.59
CA ALA A 126 20.01 -12.95 9.27
C ALA A 126 20.25 -11.56 8.68
N ALA A 127 19.47 -10.56 9.09
CA ALA A 127 19.60 -9.16 8.65
C ALA A 127 20.71 -8.40 9.40
N LYS A 128 21.26 -8.98 10.47
CA LYS A 128 22.30 -8.32 11.27
C LYS A 128 23.52 -7.96 10.42
N GLY A 129 23.87 -6.69 10.41
CA GLY A 129 25.00 -6.15 9.63
C GLY A 129 24.66 -5.82 8.17
N VAL A 130 23.45 -6.09 7.71
CA VAL A 130 22.98 -5.65 6.38
C VAL A 130 22.57 -4.18 6.46
N LYS A 131 23.08 -3.34 5.55
CA LYS A 131 22.62 -1.97 5.39
C LYS A 131 21.25 -2.01 4.71
N VAL A 132 20.18 -1.74 5.47
CA VAL A 132 18.83 -1.73 4.94
C VAL A 132 18.59 -0.45 4.16
N THR A 133 18.25 -0.56 2.87
CA THR A 133 17.90 0.55 1.98
C THR A 133 16.43 0.49 1.55
N GLY A 134 15.79 -0.66 1.73
CA GLY A 134 14.37 -0.90 1.47
C GLY A 134 13.95 -2.26 1.99
N ALA A 135 12.64 -2.44 2.14
CA ALA A 135 12.08 -3.73 2.49
C ALA A 135 10.66 -3.88 1.94
N MET A 136 10.24 -5.12 1.74
CA MET A 136 8.91 -5.49 1.25
C MET A 136 8.39 -6.69 2.04
N LEU A 137 7.13 -6.64 2.44
CA LEU A 137 6.38 -7.80 2.90
C LEU A 137 5.55 -8.35 1.76
N THR A 138 5.62 -9.65 1.54
CA THR A 138 4.70 -10.37 0.67
C THR A 138 3.97 -11.43 1.49
N MET A 139 2.72 -11.67 1.19
CA MET A 139 1.87 -12.62 1.90
C MET A 139 0.97 -13.34 0.92
N PHE A 140 0.67 -14.60 1.22
CA PHE A 140 -0.46 -15.29 0.62
C PHE A 140 -1.58 -15.33 1.66
N VAL A 141 -2.68 -14.65 1.35
CA VAL A 141 -3.76 -14.38 2.30
C VAL A 141 -5.06 -14.94 1.78
N ASP A 142 -5.95 -15.30 2.70
CA ASP A 142 -7.21 -15.90 2.38
C ASP A 142 -8.33 -15.39 3.29
N ASP A 143 -9.57 -15.44 2.80
CA ASP A 143 -10.78 -15.08 3.54
C ASP A 143 -10.83 -13.62 4.04
N PHE A 144 -10.31 -12.69 3.28
CA PHE A 144 -10.40 -11.28 3.60
C PHE A 144 -11.70 -10.67 3.09
N GLN A 145 -12.65 -10.45 3.98
CA GLN A 145 -13.98 -9.95 3.67
C GLN A 145 -14.22 -8.54 4.24
N ALA A 146 -13.18 -7.75 4.40
CA ALA A 146 -13.20 -6.48 5.10
C ALA A 146 -14.33 -5.54 4.65
N THR A 147 -14.52 -5.36 3.35
CA THR A 147 -15.54 -4.46 2.80
C THR A 147 -16.96 -5.02 2.90
N ASN A 148 -17.11 -6.35 2.90
CA ASN A 148 -18.42 -7.02 2.95
C ASN A 148 -18.94 -7.17 4.39
N LEU A 149 -18.05 -7.30 5.37
CA LEU A 149 -18.41 -7.61 6.76
C LEU A 149 -18.27 -6.42 7.71
N CYS A 150 -18.27 -5.18 7.22
CA CYS A 150 -18.13 -3.95 8.02
C CYS A 150 -16.84 -3.89 8.86
N SER A 151 -15.84 -4.65 8.54
CA SER A 151 -14.58 -4.68 9.27
C SER A 151 -13.62 -3.58 8.81
N LYS A 152 -12.71 -3.18 9.69
CA LYS A 152 -11.64 -2.24 9.39
C LYS A 152 -10.37 -2.70 10.06
N TYR A 153 -9.45 -3.18 9.26
CA TYR A 153 -8.17 -3.66 9.73
C TYR A 153 -7.18 -2.52 9.95
N MET A 154 -6.45 -2.61 11.06
CA MET A 154 -5.26 -1.81 11.35
C MET A 154 -4.05 -2.73 11.36
N ALA A 155 -2.95 -2.31 10.78
CA ALA A 155 -1.71 -3.08 10.75
C ALA A 155 -0.57 -2.33 11.43
N TYR A 156 0.25 -3.07 12.18
CA TYR A 156 1.39 -2.54 12.92
C TYR A 156 2.62 -3.41 12.71
N ILE A 157 3.78 -2.78 12.62
CA ILE A 157 5.08 -3.45 12.67
C ILE A 157 5.88 -2.88 13.85
N ASN A 158 6.29 -3.76 14.78
CA ASN A 158 6.92 -3.39 16.05
C ASN A 158 6.20 -2.22 16.76
N GLY A 159 4.86 -2.28 16.79
CA GLY A 159 3.99 -1.26 17.40
C GLY A 159 3.81 0.03 16.61
N LYS A 160 4.48 0.21 15.47
CA LYS A 160 4.30 1.35 14.57
C LYS A 160 3.26 1.03 13.50
N ARG A 161 2.35 1.96 13.26
CA ARG A 161 1.28 1.79 12.27
C ARG A 161 1.84 1.60 10.85
N PHE A 162 1.32 0.62 10.12
CA PHE A 162 1.70 0.30 8.76
C PHE A 162 0.54 0.55 7.78
N ALA A 163 0.31 1.82 7.47
CA ALA A 163 -0.84 2.26 6.67
C ALA A 163 -0.86 1.69 5.24
N HIS A 164 0.29 1.38 4.62
CA HIS A 164 0.33 0.77 3.29
C HIS A 164 -0.30 -0.63 3.31
N LEU A 165 -0.01 -1.44 4.35
CA LEU A 165 -0.63 -2.75 4.52
C LEU A 165 -2.13 -2.62 4.80
N GLU A 166 -2.54 -1.69 5.67
CA GLU A 166 -3.96 -1.42 5.96
C GLU A 166 -4.75 -1.10 4.69
N ASN A 167 -4.18 -0.30 3.79
CA ASN A 167 -4.83 0.08 2.54
C ASN A 167 -5.15 -1.14 1.68
N VAL A 168 -4.19 -2.07 1.56
CA VAL A 168 -4.40 -3.32 0.81
C VAL A 168 -5.42 -4.21 1.50
N LEU A 169 -5.27 -4.48 2.80
CA LEU A 169 -6.17 -5.37 3.54
C LEU A 169 -7.62 -4.88 3.52
N ASN A 170 -7.84 -3.56 3.68
CA ASN A 170 -9.18 -2.97 3.67
C ASN A 170 -9.79 -2.83 2.26
N SER A 171 -9.06 -3.15 1.20
CA SER A 171 -9.56 -3.18 -0.18
C SER A 171 -9.90 -4.59 -0.65
N LEU A 172 -9.52 -5.62 0.10
CA LEU A 172 -9.83 -7.00 -0.20
C LEU A 172 -11.33 -7.25 -0.01
N ASN A 173 -12.02 -7.48 -1.11
CA ASN A 173 -13.44 -7.77 -1.16
C ASN A 173 -13.63 -9.17 -1.71
N GLN A 174 -13.61 -10.15 -0.83
CA GLN A 174 -13.77 -11.55 -1.20
C GLN A 174 -15.17 -12.04 -0.84
N SER A 175 -15.81 -12.76 -1.75
CA SER A 175 -17.13 -13.37 -1.53
C SER A 175 -17.05 -14.81 -1.00
N GLY A 176 -15.86 -15.24 -0.60
CA GLY A 176 -15.58 -16.58 -0.06
C GLY A 176 -14.08 -16.80 0.08
N PRO A 177 -13.65 -17.95 0.63
CA PRO A 177 -12.25 -18.29 0.78
C PRO A 177 -11.55 -18.39 -0.59
N ILE A 178 -10.74 -17.41 -0.89
CA ILE A 178 -9.94 -17.28 -2.13
C ILE A 178 -8.56 -16.80 -1.75
N GLY A 179 -7.54 -17.64 -1.96
CA GLY A 179 -6.17 -17.28 -1.70
C GLY A 179 -5.66 -16.22 -2.67
N LYS A 180 -5.05 -15.15 -2.16
CA LYS A 180 -4.46 -14.06 -2.94
C LYS A 180 -3.07 -13.70 -2.48
N PHE A 181 -2.19 -13.43 -3.44
CA PHE A 181 -0.87 -12.92 -3.18
C PHE A 181 -0.92 -11.39 -3.06
N ILE A 182 -0.31 -10.84 -2.03
CA ILE A 182 -0.16 -9.40 -1.84
C ILE A 182 1.30 -9.03 -1.63
N SER A 183 1.68 -7.85 -2.12
CA SER A 183 3.02 -7.29 -1.96
C SER A 183 2.91 -5.86 -1.44
N VAL A 184 3.58 -5.56 -0.32
CA VAL A 184 3.52 -4.23 0.30
C VAL A 184 4.91 -3.76 0.68
N ARG A 185 5.31 -2.62 0.17
CA ARG A 185 6.58 -2.00 0.51
C ARG A 185 6.53 -1.39 1.91
N ILE A 186 7.53 -1.67 2.73
CA ILE A 186 7.71 -0.99 4.01
C ILE A 186 8.23 0.42 3.70
N PRO A 187 7.50 1.48 4.10
CA PRO A 187 7.89 2.83 3.77
C PRO A 187 9.17 3.25 4.52
N PRO A 188 9.96 4.20 3.96
CA PRO A 188 11.27 4.56 4.48
C PRO A 188 11.29 4.94 5.97
N GLU A 189 10.23 5.59 6.46
CA GLU A 189 10.09 6.00 7.86
C GLU A 189 9.90 4.84 8.83
N LEU A 190 9.56 3.66 8.34
CA LEU A 190 9.40 2.46 9.17
C LEU A 190 10.60 1.49 9.06
N LEU A 191 11.56 1.73 8.17
CA LEU A 191 12.70 0.80 7.97
C LEU A 191 13.55 0.61 9.23
N GLU A 192 13.56 1.57 10.15
CA GLU A 192 14.30 1.46 11.41
C GLU A 192 13.85 0.28 12.29
N VAL A 193 12.61 -0.22 12.14
CA VAL A 193 12.12 -1.39 12.90
C VAL A 193 12.91 -2.66 12.58
N LEU A 194 13.55 -2.70 11.41
CA LEU A 194 14.39 -3.83 10.97
C LEU A 194 15.76 -3.87 11.66
N ASN A 195 16.11 -2.89 12.48
CA ASN A 195 17.29 -2.93 13.35
C ASN A 195 17.06 -3.71 14.65
N SER A 196 15.83 -4.16 14.91
CA SER A 196 15.50 -5.00 16.08
C SER A 196 15.91 -6.46 15.85
N SER A 197 15.79 -7.29 16.88
CA SER A 197 16.03 -8.73 16.78
C SER A 197 14.91 -9.50 16.06
N THR A 198 13.71 -8.89 16.03
CA THR A 198 12.50 -9.52 15.50
C THR A 198 11.61 -8.45 14.88
N LEU A 199 11.00 -8.74 13.75
CA LEU A 199 9.91 -7.98 13.18
C LEU A 199 8.61 -8.61 13.66
N SER A 200 7.80 -7.85 14.41
CA SER A 200 6.50 -8.24 14.89
C SER A 200 5.43 -7.58 14.02
N VAL A 201 4.67 -8.39 13.27
CA VAL A 201 3.58 -7.91 12.40
C VAL A 201 2.25 -8.22 13.08
N LYS A 202 1.51 -7.16 13.48
CA LYS A 202 0.18 -7.27 14.07
C LYS A 202 -0.87 -6.71 13.12
N ILE A 203 -1.90 -7.49 12.84
CA ILE A 203 -3.09 -7.06 12.09
C ILE A 203 -4.29 -7.27 13.02
N ASP A 204 -5.17 -6.26 13.12
CA ASP A 204 -6.26 -6.26 14.08
C ASP A 204 -7.48 -5.54 13.51
N ASP A 205 -8.66 -6.11 13.64
CA ASP A 205 -9.90 -5.40 13.30
C ASP A 205 -10.32 -4.49 14.45
N THR A 206 -10.40 -3.21 14.17
CA THR A 206 -10.75 -2.18 15.18
C THR A 206 -12.26 -2.05 15.40
N THR A 207 -13.07 -2.65 14.55
CA THR A 207 -14.54 -2.56 14.65
C THR A 207 -15.14 -3.70 15.50
N GLY A 208 -14.41 -4.78 15.67
CA GLY A 208 -14.88 -6.02 16.28
C GLY A 208 -15.99 -6.69 15.44
N ALA A 209 -16.00 -6.46 14.14
CA ALA A 209 -16.99 -6.97 13.20
C ALA A 209 -16.43 -8.08 12.30
N ALA A 210 -15.11 -8.15 12.12
CA ALA A 210 -14.48 -9.20 11.34
C ALA A 210 -14.41 -10.52 12.12
N ASP A 211 -14.62 -11.60 11.43
CA ASP A 211 -14.53 -12.93 12.02
C ASP A 211 -13.15 -13.58 11.88
N GLY A 212 -12.23 -12.93 11.22
CA GLY A 212 -10.86 -13.35 11.07
C GLY A 212 -10.48 -13.51 9.59
N PHE A 213 -9.25 -13.91 9.40
CA PHE A 213 -8.68 -14.23 8.09
C PHE A 213 -7.51 -15.18 8.30
N ALA A 214 -7.01 -15.78 7.24
CA ALA A 214 -5.85 -16.63 7.31
C ALA A 214 -4.70 -16.10 6.43
N ILE A 215 -3.49 -16.45 6.83
CA ILE A 215 -2.28 -16.23 6.06
C ILE A 215 -1.58 -17.59 5.95
N ASP A 216 -1.35 -18.05 4.73
CA ASP A 216 -0.58 -19.25 4.43
C ASP A 216 0.89 -19.02 4.79
N PHE A 217 1.47 -17.96 4.25
CA PHE A 217 2.80 -17.51 4.62
C PHE A 217 2.96 -16.00 4.54
N ILE A 218 3.94 -15.48 5.29
CA ILE A 218 4.42 -14.11 5.21
C ILE A 218 5.93 -14.13 4.96
N LYS A 219 6.38 -13.33 3.99
CA LYS A 219 7.77 -13.23 3.57
C LYS A 219 8.25 -11.79 3.67
N LEU A 220 9.36 -11.55 4.36
CA LEU A 220 10.08 -10.29 4.40
C LEU A 220 11.26 -10.36 3.42
N LEU A 221 11.33 -9.42 2.50
CA LEU A 221 12.48 -9.19 1.64
C LEU A 221 13.18 -7.91 2.09
N ILE A 222 14.48 -8.01 2.42
CA ILE A 222 15.34 -6.88 2.73
C ILE A 222 16.14 -6.53 1.49
N ASN A 223 16.19 -5.26 1.13
CA ASN A 223 16.79 -4.75 -0.11
C ASN A 223 16.25 -5.49 -1.34
N PRO A 224 14.93 -5.42 -1.60
CA PRO A 224 14.30 -6.11 -2.72
C PRO A 224 14.91 -5.65 -4.05
N LYS A 225 15.15 -6.59 -4.96
CA LYS A 225 15.87 -6.39 -6.22
C LYS A 225 14.94 -6.01 -7.38
N PRO A 226 15.47 -5.38 -8.44
CA PRO A 226 14.66 -4.91 -9.58
C PRO A 226 13.84 -5.98 -10.29
N ILE A 227 14.24 -7.25 -10.23
CA ILE A 227 13.51 -8.37 -10.85
C ILE A 227 12.06 -8.48 -10.36
N LEU A 228 11.78 -8.00 -9.15
CA LEU A 228 10.43 -8.01 -8.57
C LEU A 228 9.51 -6.94 -9.17
N TYR A 229 10.05 -5.94 -9.87
CA TYR A 229 9.33 -4.75 -10.30
C TYR A 229 9.20 -4.67 -11.83
N GLN A 230 8.91 -5.79 -12.48
CA GLN A 230 8.87 -5.87 -13.95
C GLN A 230 7.47 -5.80 -14.54
N ASN A 231 6.43 -5.80 -13.71
CA ASN A 231 5.07 -5.83 -14.17
C ASN A 231 4.48 -4.43 -14.33
N SER A 232 3.40 -4.35 -15.10
CA SER A 232 2.65 -3.13 -15.36
C SER A 232 1.16 -3.40 -15.38
N ILE A 233 0.38 -2.35 -15.12
CA ILE A 233 -1.07 -2.34 -15.26
C ILE A 233 -1.50 -1.13 -16.06
N SER A 234 -2.62 -1.25 -16.75
CA SER A 234 -3.26 -0.15 -17.48
C SER A 234 -4.73 -0.05 -17.13
N GLY A 235 -5.29 1.14 -17.26
CA GLY A 235 -6.70 1.37 -17.00
C GLY A 235 -7.10 2.80 -17.38
N TYR A 236 -8.27 3.22 -16.92
CA TYR A 236 -8.83 4.53 -17.24
C TYR A 236 -9.27 5.28 -15.99
N VAL A 237 -9.29 6.61 -16.05
CA VAL A 237 -9.87 7.47 -15.01
C VAL A 237 -11.01 8.27 -15.62
N HIS A 238 -12.23 8.05 -15.13
CA HIS A 238 -13.43 8.70 -15.66
C HIS A 238 -14.22 9.41 -14.54
N ASP A 239 -14.94 10.46 -14.93
CA ASP A 239 -15.94 11.10 -14.09
C ASP A 239 -17.13 10.13 -13.90
N ARG A 240 -17.53 9.90 -12.67
CA ARG A 240 -18.60 8.95 -12.33
C ARG A 240 -19.98 9.39 -12.82
N GLU A 241 -20.22 10.70 -12.90
CA GLU A 241 -21.52 11.23 -13.26
C GLU A 241 -21.70 11.40 -14.77
N THR A 242 -20.63 11.86 -15.45
CA THR A 242 -20.68 12.13 -16.90
C THR A 242 -20.14 10.99 -17.76
N GLY A 243 -19.32 10.12 -17.19
CA GLY A 243 -18.57 9.08 -17.93
C GLY A 243 -17.39 9.63 -18.75
N GLU A 244 -17.14 10.94 -18.69
CA GLU A 244 -16.06 11.58 -19.44
C GLU A 244 -14.68 11.22 -18.88
N SER A 245 -13.68 11.19 -19.77
CA SER A 245 -12.29 10.96 -19.42
C SER A 245 -11.73 12.09 -18.55
N ILE A 246 -11.03 11.77 -17.47
CA ILE A 246 -10.32 12.75 -16.65
C ILE A 246 -8.86 12.75 -17.06
N VAL A 247 -8.42 13.84 -17.70
CA VAL A 247 -7.07 14.05 -18.19
C VAL A 247 -6.17 14.63 -17.09
N GLY A 248 -4.96 14.09 -16.91
CA GLY A 248 -3.99 14.60 -15.94
C GLY A 248 -4.30 14.19 -14.48
N ALA A 249 -5.19 13.23 -14.25
CA ALA A 249 -5.36 12.64 -12.93
C ALA A 249 -4.07 11.92 -12.51
N THR A 250 -3.60 12.17 -11.30
CA THR A 250 -2.48 11.42 -10.72
C THR A 250 -2.98 10.05 -10.32
N VAL A 251 -2.34 9.00 -10.84
CA VAL A 251 -2.64 7.60 -10.55
C VAL A 251 -1.43 6.96 -9.90
N MET A 252 -1.61 6.26 -8.77
CA MET A 252 -0.50 5.72 -8.01
C MET A 252 -0.81 4.37 -7.36
N VAL A 253 0.26 3.60 -7.10
CA VAL A 253 0.28 2.51 -6.13
C VAL A 253 1.24 2.89 -5.01
N ARG A 254 0.74 2.93 -3.78
CA ARG A 254 1.53 3.39 -2.61
C ARG A 254 2.81 2.59 -2.44
N GLY A 255 3.93 3.31 -2.39
CA GLY A 255 5.27 2.73 -2.23
C GLY A 255 5.91 2.20 -3.52
N PHE A 256 5.20 2.17 -4.66
CA PHE A 256 5.76 1.62 -5.92
C PHE A 256 5.91 2.65 -7.03
N GLY A 257 4.98 3.55 -7.21
CA GLY A 257 5.11 4.58 -8.25
C GLY A 257 3.84 5.35 -8.54
N GLU A 258 3.97 6.37 -9.39
CA GLU A 258 2.86 7.20 -9.86
C GLU A 258 3.00 7.54 -11.34
N THR A 259 1.88 7.80 -12.00
CA THR A 259 1.76 8.27 -13.38
C THR A 259 0.60 9.25 -13.49
N THR A 260 0.33 9.76 -14.69
CA THR A 260 -0.84 10.60 -14.96
C THR A 260 -1.67 10.01 -16.09
N SER A 261 -2.99 10.22 -16.05
CA SER A 261 -3.87 9.85 -17.14
C SER A 261 -3.68 10.78 -18.36
N ASP A 262 -3.73 10.20 -19.54
CA ASP A 262 -3.58 10.88 -20.85
C ASP A 262 -4.88 11.53 -21.35
N ALA A 263 -4.91 11.95 -22.63
CA ALA A 263 -6.06 12.62 -23.26
C ALA A 263 -7.34 11.76 -23.30
N ASP A 264 -7.20 10.43 -23.31
CA ASP A 264 -8.31 9.48 -23.31
C ASP A 264 -8.65 9.01 -21.88
N GLY A 265 -8.01 9.63 -20.86
CA GLY A 265 -8.13 9.21 -19.46
C GLY A 265 -7.35 7.92 -19.15
N LYS A 266 -6.59 7.38 -20.11
CA LYS A 266 -5.82 6.14 -19.95
C LYS A 266 -4.56 6.40 -19.12
N PHE A 267 -4.22 5.44 -18.27
CA PHE A 267 -2.94 5.42 -17.54
C PHE A 267 -2.23 4.09 -17.73
N THR A 268 -0.91 4.10 -17.55
CA THR A 268 -0.08 2.90 -17.43
C THR A 268 0.89 3.10 -16.27
N LEU A 269 0.85 2.20 -15.31
CA LEU A 269 1.77 2.12 -14.18
C LEU A 269 2.70 0.94 -14.39
N THR A 270 4.00 1.22 -14.33
CA THR A 270 5.08 0.23 -14.49
C THR A 270 5.86 0.05 -13.19
N GLY A 271 6.72 -0.94 -13.12
CA GLY A 271 7.57 -1.15 -11.94
C GLY A 271 6.82 -1.72 -10.75
N LEU A 272 5.79 -2.52 -11.00
CA LEU A 272 4.97 -3.14 -9.97
C LEU A 272 5.44 -4.57 -9.67
N PRO A 273 5.38 -4.99 -8.39
CA PRO A 273 5.53 -6.40 -8.05
C PRO A 273 4.26 -7.17 -8.43
N ILE A 274 4.36 -8.49 -8.49
CA ILE A 274 3.18 -9.37 -8.60
C ILE A 274 2.30 -9.25 -7.36
N GLY A 275 1.04 -9.62 -7.52
CA GLY A 275 0.03 -9.68 -6.49
C GLY A 275 -0.98 -8.53 -6.57
N LEU A 276 -1.87 -8.49 -5.61
CA LEU A 276 -2.94 -7.51 -5.57
C LEU A 276 -2.39 -6.10 -5.30
N SER A 277 -2.75 -5.16 -6.15
CA SER A 277 -2.39 -3.74 -6.04
C SER A 277 -3.62 -2.86 -5.95
N VAL A 278 -3.64 -1.97 -4.97
CA VAL A 278 -4.65 -0.90 -4.87
C VAL A 278 -4.15 0.32 -5.64
N VAL A 279 -4.82 0.62 -6.74
CA VAL A 279 -4.51 1.77 -7.59
C VAL A 279 -5.40 2.92 -7.19
N GLU A 280 -4.79 4.00 -6.74
CA GLU A 280 -5.50 5.21 -6.34
C GLU A 280 -5.41 6.26 -7.44
N ALA A 281 -6.50 6.96 -7.71
CA ALA A 281 -6.52 8.09 -8.62
C ALA A 281 -6.98 9.36 -7.87
N ASN A 282 -6.31 10.47 -8.16
CA ASN A 282 -6.58 11.77 -7.56
C ASN A 282 -6.62 12.85 -8.64
N PHE A 283 -7.61 13.72 -8.57
CA PHE A 283 -7.73 14.89 -9.45
C PHE A 283 -8.34 16.06 -8.69
N THR A 284 -7.84 17.28 -8.96
CA THR A 284 -8.32 18.47 -8.27
C THR A 284 -9.82 18.68 -8.53
N GLY A 285 -10.59 18.88 -7.47
CA GLY A 285 -12.04 19.02 -7.53
C GLY A 285 -12.81 17.70 -7.49
N TYR A 286 -12.14 16.57 -7.32
CA TYR A 286 -12.76 15.26 -7.20
C TYR A 286 -12.37 14.58 -5.89
N GLN A 287 -13.24 13.71 -5.40
CA GLN A 287 -12.90 12.77 -4.34
C GLN A 287 -11.96 11.72 -4.92
N SER A 288 -10.97 11.31 -4.13
CA SER A 288 -10.08 10.21 -4.51
C SER A 288 -10.87 8.94 -4.81
N GLY A 289 -10.52 8.25 -5.87
CA GLY A 289 -11.05 6.94 -6.22
C GLY A 289 -9.96 5.88 -6.16
N SER A 290 -10.35 4.64 -6.01
CA SER A 290 -9.43 3.51 -6.08
C SER A 290 -10.09 2.30 -6.72
N GLU A 291 -9.27 1.46 -7.34
CA GLU A 291 -9.66 0.18 -7.91
C GLU A 291 -8.57 -0.85 -7.61
N VAL A 292 -8.96 -2.10 -7.51
CA VAL A 292 -8.06 -3.20 -7.19
C VAL A 292 -7.67 -3.94 -8.46
N PHE A 293 -6.38 -4.11 -8.67
CA PHE A 293 -5.82 -4.85 -9.81
C PHE A 293 -5.06 -6.07 -9.32
N ASP A 294 -5.28 -7.20 -9.94
CA ASP A 294 -4.42 -8.37 -9.78
C ASP A 294 -3.26 -8.26 -10.78
N VAL A 295 -2.06 -8.01 -10.28
CA VAL A 295 -0.82 -7.96 -11.09
C VAL A 295 -0.30 -9.37 -11.23
N ILE A 296 -0.51 -9.96 -12.40
CA ILE A 296 -0.15 -11.35 -12.69
C ILE A 296 1.10 -11.36 -13.57
N GLN A 297 2.02 -12.27 -13.25
CA GLN A 297 3.26 -12.42 -14.00
C GLN A 297 2.98 -12.77 -15.47
N ASP A 298 3.65 -12.09 -16.39
CA ASP A 298 3.57 -12.32 -17.85
C ASP A 298 2.16 -12.17 -18.45
N GLU A 299 1.23 -11.56 -17.74
CA GLU A 299 -0.11 -11.24 -18.22
C GLU A 299 -0.36 -9.74 -18.19
N HIS A 300 -1.14 -9.27 -19.16
CA HIS A 300 -1.73 -7.94 -19.06
C HIS A 300 -2.91 -8.04 -18.11
N ALA A 301 -2.86 -7.28 -17.03
CA ALA A 301 -4.01 -7.15 -16.15
C ALA A 301 -5.20 -6.58 -16.93
N ASP A 302 -6.41 -7.06 -16.62
CA ASP A 302 -7.64 -6.52 -17.21
C ASP A 302 -7.69 -5.01 -17.00
N GLU A 303 -7.90 -4.26 -18.09
CA GLU A 303 -8.08 -2.81 -18.00
C GLU A 303 -9.34 -2.49 -17.18
N ARG A 304 -9.17 -1.71 -16.11
CA ARG A 304 -10.25 -1.29 -15.23
C ARG A 304 -10.40 0.23 -15.23
N THR A 305 -11.57 0.71 -14.92
CA THR A 305 -11.85 2.15 -14.84
C THR A 305 -11.98 2.58 -13.38
N ILE A 306 -11.16 3.55 -13.00
CA ILE A 306 -11.27 4.23 -11.71
C ILE A 306 -12.23 5.42 -11.91
N TYR A 307 -13.37 5.37 -11.24
CA TYR A 307 -14.36 6.44 -11.29
C TYR A 307 -14.14 7.44 -10.17
N LEU A 308 -13.95 8.70 -10.52
CA LEU A 308 -13.89 9.81 -9.57
C LEU A 308 -15.21 10.55 -9.51
N THR A 309 -15.61 10.96 -8.31
CA THR A 309 -16.82 11.74 -8.07
C THR A 309 -16.45 13.18 -7.77
N LYS A 310 -17.10 14.16 -8.42
CA LYS A 310 -16.87 15.57 -8.12
C LYS A 310 -17.10 15.86 -6.65
N ALA A 311 -16.14 16.53 -6.03
CA ALA A 311 -16.22 16.89 -4.63
C ALA A 311 -16.96 18.21 -4.44
N LYS A 312 -17.75 18.30 -3.38
CA LYS A 312 -18.30 19.60 -2.95
C LYS A 312 -17.17 20.45 -2.37
N ALA A 313 -17.14 21.74 -2.70
CA ALA A 313 -16.20 22.65 -2.08
C ALA A 313 -16.56 22.86 -0.60
N VAL A 314 -15.55 22.94 0.27
CA VAL A 314 -15.69 23.33 1.67
C VAL A 314 -14.97 24.65 1.93
N THR A 315 -15.38 25.36 2.98
CA THR A 315 -14.76 26.64 3.33
C THR A 315 -13.73 26.45 4.42
N PHE A 316 -12.47 26.77 4.13
CA PHE A 316 -11.39 26.85 5.11
C PHE A 316 -10.80 28.26 5.11
N GLN A 317 -10.78 28.93 6.26
CA GLN A 317 -10.29 30.31 6.43
C GLN A 317 -10.86 31.30 5.37
N ASN A 318 -12.17 31.28 5.17
CA ASN A 318 -12.92 32.10 4.19
C ASN A 318 -12.55 31.86 2.72
N LYS A 319 -11.86 30.78 2.41
CA LYS A 319 -11.56 30.34 1.03
C LYS A 319 -12.32 29.05 0.74
N GLN A 320 -12.97 28.99 -0.41
CA GLN A 320 -13.53 27.73 -0.94
C GLN A 320 -12.35 26.81 -1.33
N VAL A 321 -12.38 25.60 -0.83
CA VAL A 321 -11.34 24.59 -1.03
C VAL A 321 -11.95 23.33 -1.58
N GLN A 322 -11.34 22.78 -2.60
CA GLN A 322 -11.76 21.54 -3.22
C GLN A 322 -10.82 20.39 -2.81
N VAL A 323 -11.32 19.16 -2.94
CA VAL A 323 -10.47 17.98 -2.80
C VAL A 323 -9.33 18.03 -3.80
N GLY A 324 -8.13 17.67 -3.37
CA GLY A 324 -6.92 17.71 -4.18
C GLY A 324 -6.21 19.08 -4.24
N GLU A 325 -6.90 20.19 -3.91
CA GLU A 325 -6.27 21.51 -3.86
C GLU A 325 -5.32 21.61 -2.67
N ALA A 326 -4.07 22.04 -2.94
CA ALA A 326 -3.09 22.30 -1.90
C ALA A 326 -3.18 23.74 -1.40
N ILE A 327 -3.21 23.91 -0.10
CA ILE A 327 -3.22 25.22 0.56
C ILE A 327 -2.01 25.35 1.45
N THR A 328 -1.20 26.38 1.22
CA THR A 328 -0.11 26.70 2.14
C THR A 328 -0.68 27.17 3.48
N LEU A 329 -0.35 26.46 4.56
CA LEU A 329 -0.66 26.90 5.91
C LEU A 329 0.25 28.06 6.28
N LYS A 330 -0.35 29.21 6.51
CA LYS A 330 0.40 30.42 6.90
C LYS A 330 0.90 30.27 8.35
N ASN A 331 2.08 30.82 8.61
CA ASN A 331 2.65 30.89 9.98
C ASN A 331 2.99 29.54 10.63
N ILE A 332 3.06 28.43 9.89
CA ILE A 332 3.68 27.21 10.42
C ILE A 332 5.19 27.40 10.42
N GLN A 333 5.72 27.85 11.56
CA GLN A 333 7.13 28.18 11.72
C GLN A 333 7.84 27.18 12.65
N PHE A 334 9.09 26.94 12.31
CA PHE A 334 10.01 26.09 13.06
C PHE A 334 11.34 26.82 13.23
N ASN A 335 12.06 26.55 14.29
CA ASN A 335 13.45 27.00 14.39
C ASN A 335 14.32 26.36 13.28
N VAL A 336 15.45 26.99 12.99
CA VAL A 336 16.41 26.47 12.00
C VAL A 336 16.83 25.05 12.40
N SER A 337 16.81 24.14 11.44
CA SER A 337 17.13 22.72 11.63
C SER A 337 16.30 21.99 12.69
N SER A 338 15.15 22.54 13.09
CA SER A 338 14.25 21.97 14.11
C SER A 338 12.90 21.59 13.50
N ALA A 339 12.25 20.65 14.17
CA ALA A 339 10.85 20.27 13.92
C ALA A 339 9.93 20.65 15.10
N GLU A 340 10.42 21.45 16.03
CA GLU A 340 9.62 21.96 17.15
C GLU A 340 8.67 23.05 16.67
N LEU A 341 7.36 22.87 16.92
CA LEU A 341 6.31 23.84 16.59
C LEU A 341 6.35 25.06 17.53
N LEU A 342 6.46 26.23 16.93
CA LEU A 342 6.34 27.49 17.66
C LEU A 342 4.86 27.83 17.96
N SER A 343 4.64 28.82 18.83
CA SER A 343 3.29 29.26 19.28
C SER A 343 2.38 29.67 18.13
N GLU A 344 2.94 30.38 17.15
CA GLU A 344 2.23 30.85 15.96
C GLU A 344 1.76 29.66 15.10
N GLY A 345 2.61 28.64 14.94
CA GLY A 345 2.26 27.39 14.24
C GLY A 345 1.14 26.64 14.95
N LYS A 346 1.16 26.58 16.28
CA LYS A 346 0.07 25.97 17.07
C LYS A 346 -1.25 26.72 16.90
N THR A 347 -1.19 28.06 16.83
CA THR A 347 -2.38 28.89 16.57
C THR A 347 -2.97 28.61 15.20
N GLU A 348 -2.14 28.44 14.18
CA GLU A 348 -2.61 28.08 12.83
C GLU A 348 -3.22 26.67 12.79
N LEU A 349 -2.57 25.70 13.44
CA LEU A 349 -3.10 24.35 13.54
C LEU A 349 -4.41 24.27 14.34
N ASN A 350 -4.66 25.15 15.30
CA ASN A 350 -5.95 25.20 15.99
C ASN A 350 -7.11 25.55 15.04
N LYS A 351 -6.88 26.38 14.02
CA LYS A 351 -7.90 26.63 12.97
C LYS A 351 -8.20 25.36 12.17
N LEU A 352 -7.18 24.55 11.92
CA LEU A 352 -7.33 23.26 11.26
C LEU A 352 -8.05 22.25 12.17
N VAL A 353 -7.79 22.26 13.48
CA VAL A 353 -8.55 21.46 14.47
C VAL A 353 -10.03 21.79 14.38
N THR A 354 -10.39 23.09 14.45
CA THR A 354 -11.78 23.53 14.34
C THR A 354 -12.41 23.04 13.03
N PHE A 355 -11.76 23.29 11.91
CA PHE A 355 -12.22 22.85 10.59
C PHE A 355 -12.46 21.34 10.50
N MET A 356 -11.52 20.52 11.00
CA MET A 356 -11.67 19.06 10.99
C MET A 356 -12.72 18.55 11.98
N THR A 357 -12.95 19.26 13.06
CA THR A 357 -14.02 18.94 14.04
C THR A 357 -15.41 19.24 13.46
N GLU A 358 -15.56 20.36 12.76
CA GLU A 358 -16.81 20.75 12.08
C GLU A 358 -17.09 19.86 10.86
N ASN A 359 -16.06 19.25 10.28
CA ASN A 359 -16.15 18.38 9.09
C ASN A 359 -15.61 16.96 9.41
N PRO A 360 -16.36 16.12 10.14
CA PRO A 360 -15.83 14.85 10.70
C PRO A 360 -15.46 13.79 9.66
N ARG A 361 -15.92 13.91 8.41
CA ARG A 361 -15.60 12.99 7.31
C ARG A 361 -14.36 13.39 6.50
N ILE A 362 -13.86 14.62 6.69
CA ILE A 362 -12.71 15.09 5.93
C ILE A 362 -11.44 14.36 6.38
N GLU A 363 -10.71 13.84 5.41
CA GLU A 363 -9.35 13.31 5.55
C GLU A 363 -8.37 14.29 4.86
N ILE A 364 -7.20 14.50 5.47
CA ILE A 364 -6.22 15.48 5.00
C ILE A 364 -4.83 14.87 4.83
N GLU A 365 -4.05 15.46 3.92
CA GLU A 365 -2.59 15.29 3.84
C GLU A 365 -1.91 16.58 4.27
N LEU A 366 -0.93 16.47 5.17
CA LEU A 366 0.02 17.54 5.48
C LEU A 366 1.32 17.26 4.74
N SER A 367 1.73 18.21 3.90
CA SER A 367 2.95 18.12 3.08
C SER A 367 4.01 19.10 3.55
N GLY A 368 5.22 18.60 3.85
CA GLY A 368 6.36 19.42 4.29
C GLY A 368 7.38 19.65 3.20
N HIS A 369 7.84 20.90 3.06
CA HIS A 369 8.78 21.30 2.04
C HIS A 369 9.95 22.10 2.64
N THR A 370 11.10 22.03 1.97
CA THR A 370 12.30 22.83 2.31
C THR A 370 12.76 23.65 1.10
N SER A 371 13.68 24.56 1.32
CA SER A 371 14.54 25.07 0.25
C SER A 371 15.54 24.01 -0.20
N SER A 372 16.28 24.31 -1.27
CA SER A 372 17.33 23.41 -1.78
C SER A 372 18.65 23.49 -1.02
N GLU A 373 18.73 24.26 0.07
CA GLU A 373 19.94 24.37 0.90
C GLU A 373 20.18 23.10 1.71
N GLY A 374 21.40 22.54 1.61
CA GLY A 374 21.78 21.30 2.27
C GLY A 374 21.56 20.06 1.42
N SER A 375 21.76 18.86 2.00
CA SER A 375 21.56 17.61 1.24
C SER A 375 20.07 17.27 1.08
N PRO A 376 19.65 16.73 -0.07
CA PRO A 376 18.27 16.33 -0.31
C PRO A 376 17.76 15.34 0.74
N GLU A 377 18.58 14.39 1.17
CA GLU A 377 18.21 13.38 2.16
C GLU A 377 17.96 14.01 3.54
N SER A 378 18.82 14.99 3.94
CA SER A 378 18.65 15.72 5.21
C SER A 378 17.36 16.55 5.17
N ASN A 379 17.11 17.22 4.05
CA ASN A 379 15.92 18.03 3.83
C ASN A 379 14.63 17.19 3.83
N THR A 380 14.66 16.02 3.23
CA THR A 380 13.52 15.09 3.26
C THR A 380 13.23 14.64 4.69
N ARG A 381 14.25 14.25 5.45
CA ARG A 381 14.08 13.90 6.88
C ARG A 381 13.55 15.07 7.72
N LEU A 382 14.09 16.27 7.51
CA LEU A 382 13.65 17.45 8.24
C LEU A 382 12.20 17.81 7.94
N SER A 383 11.80 17.80 6.66
CA SER A 383 10.42 18.07 6.26
C SER A 383 9.45 17.02 6.80
N GLN A 384 9.83 15.73 6.78
CA GLN A 384 9.05 14.65 7.37
C GLN A 384 8.89 14.85 8.89
N ALA A 385 9.95 15.17 9.61
CA ALA A 385 9.87 15.44 11.04
C ALA A 385 8.95 16.63 11.37
N ARG A 386 8.96 17.68 10.55
CA ARG A 386 8.10 18.86 10.71
C ARG A 386 6.63 18.55 10.53
N VAL A 387 6.25 17.86 9.46
CA VAL A 387 4.84 17.49 9.25
C VAL A 387 4.37 16.46 10.27
N GLN A 388 5.26 15.59 10.75
CA GLN A 388 4.95 14.68 11.84
C GLN A 388 4.66 15.43 13.14
N SER A 389 5.39 16.51 13.44
CA SER A 389 5.09 17.37 14.59
C SER A 389 3.73 18.07 14.45
N CYS A 390 3.36 18.52 13.23
CA CYS A 390 2.03 19.05 12.96
C CYS A 390 0.95 17.97 13.17
N LYS A 391 1.11 16.78 12.62
CA LYS A 391 0.21 15.63 12.82
C LYS A 391 0.06 15.32 14.31
N ASN A 392 1.16 15.16 15.02
CA ASN A 392 1.14 14.85 16.46
C ASN A 392 0.36 15.91 17.25
N TYR A 393 0.53 17.19 16.91
CA TYR A 393 -0.25 18.25 17.54
C TYR A 393 -1.77 18.08 17.32
N LEU A 394 -2.21 17.76 16.09
CA LEU A 394 -3.62 17.51 15.78
C LEU A 394 -4.16 16.30 16.56
N LEU A 395 -3.36 15.23 16.69
CA LEU A 395 -3.71 14.05 17.50
C LEU A 395 -3.93 14.42 18.97
N THR A 396 -3.07 15.27 19.56
CA THR A 396 -3.26 15.76 20.96
C THR A 396 -4.53 16.58 21.14
N LYS A 397 -5.11 17.08 20.03
CA LYS A 397 -6.38 17.81 20.02
C LYS A 397 -7.61 16.93 19.73
N GLY A 398 -7.41 15.61 19.67
CA GLY A 398 -8.50 14.65 19.50
C GLY A 398 -8.90 14.38 18.06
N ILE A 399 -8.13 14.83 17.06
CA ILE A 399 -8.37 14.43 15.67
C ILE A 399 -7.89 12.99 15.48
N ASP A 400 -8.73 12.15 14.89
CA ASP A 400 -8.42 10.73 14.63
C ASP A 400 -7.22 10.57 13.70
N GLU A 401 -6.31 9.66 14.04
CA GLU A 401 -5.08 9.41 13.29
C GLU A 401 -5.36 8.97 11.84
N GLY A 402 -6.41 8.19 11.62
CA GLY A 402 -6.81 7.72 10.30
C GLY A 402 -7.21 8.83 9.33
N ARG A 403 -7.48 10.03 9.84
CA ARG A 403 -7.86 11.18 9.05
C ARG A 403 -6.70 12.08 8.63
N ILE A 404 -5.46 11.77 9.04
CA ILE A 404 -4.30 12.63 8.80
C ILE A 404 -3.14 11.81 8.23
N SER A 405 -2.76 12.07 6.99
CA SER A 405 -1.47 11.67 6.44
C SER A 405 -0.44 12.81 6.55
N ALA A 406 0.84 12.48 6.65
CA ALA A 406 1.93 13.44 6.79
C ALA A 406 3.12 13.00 5.94
N ILE A 407 3.50 13.80 4.93
CA ILE A 407 4.53 13.46 3.94
C ILE A 407 5.54 14.59 3.84
N GLY A 408 6.83 14.26 4.00
CA GLY A 408 7.93 15.19 3.80
C GLY A 408 8.52 15.08 2.40
N TYR A 409 8.32 16.08 1.57
CA TYR A 409 8.85 16.13 0.21
C TYR A 409 10.26 16.75 0.12
N GLY A 410 10.79 17.32 1.20
CA GLY A 410 12.07 18.01 1.15
C GLY A 410 12.09 19.11 0.07
N PRO A 411 13.15 19.19 -0.76
CA PRO A 411 13.27 20.19 -1.81
C PRO A 411 12.64 19.78 -3.15
N SER A 412 12.00 18.61 -3.26
CA SER A 412 11.59 18.02 -4.54
C SER A 412 10.40 18.72 -5.22
N LYS A 413 9.62 19.52 -4.47
CA LYS A 413 8.43 20.24 -4.98
C LYS A 413 8.55 21.75 -4.70
N PRO A 414 9.46 22.48 -5.37
CA PRO A 414 9.59 23.93 -5.18
C PRO A 414 8.41 24.66 -5.83
N ILE A 415 7.95 25.76 -5.19
CA ILE A 415 6.94 26.68 -5.73
C ILE A 415 7.55 28.05 -6.12
N ALA A 416 8.82 28.27 -5.83
CA ALA A 416 9.54 29.49 -6.14
C ALA A 416 11.03 29.19 -6.41
N ASP A 417 11.73 30.17 -7.00
CA ASP A 417 13.14 30.05 -7.32
C ASP A 417 14.01 29.96 -6.05
N ASN A 418 14.76 28.88 -5.92
CA ASN A 418 15.69 28.64 -4.81
C ASN A 418 16.96 29.50 -4.86
N SER A 419 17.24 30.19 -5.97
CA SER A 419 18.41 31.10 -6.08
C SER A 419 18.25 32.35 -5.24
N THR A 420 17.01 32.76 -4.93
CA THR A 420 16.69 33.94 -4.14
C THR A 420 16.27 33.56 -2.72
N GLU A 421 16.58 34.42 -1.70
CA GLU A 421 16.12 34.16 -0.33
C GLU A 421 14.60 34.22 -0.23
N GLU A 422 13.96 35.14 -0.95
CA GLU A 422 12.50 35.21 -0.98
C GLU A 422 11.87 33.90 -1.52
N GLY A 423 12.45 33.32 -2.58
CA GLY A 423 11.99 32.05 -3.12
C GLY A 423 12.24 30.89 -2.17
N ARG A 424 13.41 30.84 -1.53
CA ARG A 424 13.69 29.85 -0.49
C ARG A 424 12.71 29.93 0.69
N MET A 425 12.37 31.14 1.13
CA MET A 425 11.34 31.32 2.16
C MET A 425 9.98 30.77 1.75
N LYS A 426 9.55 30.98 0.51
CA LYS A 426 8.29 30.40 -0.02
C LYS A 426 8.35 28.88 -0.10
N ASN A 427 9.53 28.31 -0.40
CA ASN A 427 9.71 26.86 -0.48
C ASN A 427 9.74 26.20 0.91
N ARG A 428 10.16 26.88 1.98
CA ARG A 428 10.09 26.40 3.37
C ARG A 428 8.66 26.57 3.91
N ARG A 429 7.79 25.59 3.61
CA ARG A 429 6.36 25.67 3.92
C ARG A 429 5.78 24.32 4.35
N VAL A 430 4.60 24.38 4.95
CA VAL A 430 3.70 23.23 5.14
C VAL A 430 2.43 23.50 4.35
N GLU A 431 1.99 22.52 3.58
CA GLU A 431 0.73 22.56 2.86
C GLU A 431 -0.29 21.60 3.48
N LEU A 432 -1.55 21.97 3.36
CA LEU A 432 -2.73 21.18 3.63
C LEU A 432 -3.37 20.79 2.30
N ARG A 433 -3.69 19.52 2.11
CA ARG A 433 -4.54 19.05 1.03
C ARG A 433 -5.70 18.24 1.60
N ILE A 434 -6.92 18.51 1.17
CA ILE A 434 -8.06 17.64 1.46
C ILE A 434 -8.00 16.47 0.51
N VAL A 435 -7.93 15.24 1.03
CA VAL A 435 -7.82 14.03 0.20
C VAL A 435 -9.15 13.28 0.10
N LYS A 436 -10.06 13.52 1.06
CA LYS A 436 -11.39 12.91 1.07
C LYS A 436 -12.37 13.76 1.88
N MET A 437 -13.65 13.70 1.49
CA MET A 437 -14.78 14.35 2.20
C MET A 437 -15.88 13.35 2.55
#